data_c6ccb98799f95877c755296aa03d2383
#
_entry.id   c6ccb98799f95877c755296aa03d2383
#
_cell.length_a   1.000
_cell.length_b   1.000
_cell.length_c   1.000
_cell.angle_alpha   90.00
_cell.angle_beta   90.00
_cell.angle_gamma   90.00
#
_symmetry.space_group_name_H-M   'P 1'
#
loop_
_entity.id
_entity.type
_entity.pdbx_description
1 polymer ?
#
loop_
_entity_poly.entity_id
_entity_poly.type
_entity_poly.pdbx_seq_one_letter_code
_entity_poly.pdbx_strand_id
1 'polypeptide(L)'
;MKKIDTHVHTSEVSKCGRMSAQEIVTAYKCAGYGAIVITDHLKLSEIAGTGMKPYEIVEHQLKGYLAARESAGSDIEVFLGAEIRFTSGYEDYLLIGLDEQKYFELARQLPDDPKSCRELMKSLDCLIYQAHPFRPGLTPASPDALDGIEVYNGNPRHDSHNDAARLFAERHHLKMLSGSDAHRPEDIAHGGILTPDWVRSSSALVRFLRETPRPHMIIDGAEF
;
A
#
# COMPACT_ATOMS: atom_id res chain seq x y z
N MET A 1 11.96 8.04 -16.09
CA MET A 1 11.23 7.08 -15.22
C MET A 1 11.09 7.69 -13.84
N LYS A 2 10.03 7.38 -13.13
CA LYS A 2 9.65 7.98 -11.86
C LYS A 2 9.65 6.92 -10.75
N LYS A 3 10.23 7.26 -9.58
CA LYS A 3 10.17 6.43 -8.38
C LYS A 3 8.83 6.59 -7.70
N ILE A 4 8.18 5.48 -7.36
CA ILE A 4 6.94 5.45 -6.57
C ILE A 4 7.14 4.51 -5.39
N ASP A 5 6.95 5.03 -4.16
CA ASP A 5 6.83 4.15 -3.00
C ASP A 5 5.37 3.71 -2.85
N THR A 6 5.16 2.41 -2.71
CA THR A 6 3.82 1.82 -2.72
C THR A 6 3.30 1.45 -1.34
N HIS A 7 4.08 1.73 -0.25
CA HIS A 7 3.73 1.35 1.10
C HIS A 7 4.21 2.39 2.12
N VAL A 8 3.32 3.36 2.43
CA VAL A 8 3.66 4.52 3.28
C VAL A 8 2.53 4.81 4.26
N HIS A 9 2.89 5.05 5.53
CA HIS A 9 1.95 5.33 6.62
C HIS A 9 2.14 6.73 7.20
N THR A 10 1.04 7.37 7.52
CA THR A 10 1.01 8.69 8.15
C THR A 10 0.60 8.60 9.63
N SER A 11 1.06 9.55 10.45
CA SER A 11 0.65 9.63 11.86
C SER A 11 -0.79 10.14 12.05
N GLU A 12 -1.40 10.69 11.02
CA GLU A 12 -2.77 11.19 11.02
C GLU A 12 -3.80 10.05 11.18
N VAL A 13 -3.45 8.84 10.72
CA VAL A 13 -4.34 7.67 10.73
C VAL A 13 -3.68 6.47 11.39
N SER A 14 -2.46 6.12 10.99
CA SER A 14 -1.75 4.94 11.49
C SER A 14 -1.12 5.22 12.85
N LYS A 15 -1.65 4.63 13.93
CA LYS A 15 -1.16 4.83 15.32
C LYS A 15 0.33 4.50 15.51
N CYS A 16 0.91 3.65 14.66
CA CYS A 16 2.33 3.31 14.63
C CYS A 16 3.18 4.29 13.83
N GLY A 17 2.57 5.12 12.97
CA GLY A 17 3.23 6.20 12.25
C GLY A 17 3.80 7.26 13.20
N ARG A 18 5.00 7.74 12.90
CA ARG A 18 5.73 8.74 13.70
C ARG A 18 6.05 10.00 12.91
N MET A 19 5.61 10.05 11.67
CA MET A 19 5.78 11.19 10.78
C MET A 19 4.42 11.67 10.31
N SER A 20 4.22 12.98 10.32
CA SER A 20 3.06 13.60 9.69
C SER A 20 3.14 13.46 8.16
N ALA A 21 2.01 13.56 7.51
CA ALA A 21 1.94 13.55 6.05
C ALA A 21 2.85 14.61 5.40
N GLN A 22 2.97 15.79 6.02
CA GLN A 22 3.87 16.86 5.56
C GLN A 22 5.34 16.46 5.64
N GLU A 23 5.77 15.86 6.76
CA GLU A 23 7.15 15.38 6.93
C GLU A 23 7.48 14.27 5.93
N ILE A 24 6.55 13.33 5.71
CA ILE A 24 6.67 12.25 4.73
C ILE A 24 6.84 12.83 3.32
N VAL A 25 5.97 13.71 2.88
CA VAL A 25 6.04 14.35 1.56
C VAL A 25 7.39 15.04 1.37
N THR A 26 7.83 15.81 2.38
CA THR A 26 9.12 16.50 2.34
C THR A 26 10.27 15.52 2.19
N ALA A 27 10.27 14.44 2.97
CA ALA A 27 11.33 13.43 2.95
C ALA A 27 11.40 12.69 1.60
N TYR A 28 10.25 12.27 1.04
CA TYR A 28 10.22 11.61 -0.27
C TYR A 28 10.62 12.53 -1.42
N LYS A 29 10.26 13.83 -1.37
CA LYS A 29 10.76 14.83 -2.34
C LYS A 29 12.28 14.93 -2.28
N CYS A 30 12.87 15.01 -1.07
CA CYS A 30 14.31 15.03 -0.88
C CYS A 30 15.01 13.75 -1.37
N ALA A 31 14.34 12.59 -1.24
CA ALA A 31 14.83 11.31 -1.74
C ALA A 31 14.63 11.11 -3.26
N GLY A 32 14.06 12.10 -3.97
CA GLY A 32 13.88 12.07 -5.42
C GLY A 32 12.76 11.15 -5.90
N TYR A 33 11.76 10.86 -5.05
CA TYR A 33 10.55 10.15 -5.46
C TYR A 33 9.59 11.12 -6.16
N GLY A 34 8.96 10.65 -7.21
CA GLY A 34 7.96 11.41 -7.95
C GLY A 34 6.52 11.09 -7.55
N ALA A 35 6.31 10.01 -6.78
CA ALA A 35 5.01 9.70 -6.17
C ALA A 35 5.14 8.82 -4.93
N ILE A 36 4.09 8.83 -4.09
CA ILE A 36 3.89 7.92 -2.95
C ILE A 36 2.45 7.42 -2.95
N VAL A 37 2.25 6.20 -2.47
CA VAL A 37 0.92 5.66 -2.17
C VAL A 37 0.73 5.69 -0.66
N ILE A 38 -0.21 6.48 -0.17
CA ILE A 38 -0.58 6.47 1.24
C ILE A 38 -1.46 5.24 1.49
N THR A 39 -0.95 4.33 2.30
CA THR A 39 -1.55 3.03 2.62
C THR A 39 -1.80 2.91 4.12
N ASP A 40 -2.38 3.94 4.73
CA ASP A 40 -2.67 3.91 6.16
C ASP A 40 -3.50 2.69 6.56
N HIS A 41 -3.27 2.21 7.79
CA HIS A 41 -3.90 1.01 8.31
C HIS A 41 -5.43 1.11 8.38
N LEU A 42 -6.11 0.15 7.75
CA LEU A 42 -7.55 -0.12 7.87
C LEU A 42 -7.75 -1.44 8.61
N LYS A 43 -7.71 -1.40 9.94
CA LYS A 43 -7.88 -2.59 10.78
C LYS A 43 -9.35 -2.83 11.06
N LEU A 44 -9.94 -3.86 10.44
CA LEU A 44 -11.36 -4.15 10.58
C LEU A 44 -11.78 -4.52 12.00
N SER A 45 -10.88 -5.10 12.80
CA SER A 45 -11.12 -5.37 14.22
C SER A 45 -11.28 -4.09 15.07
N GLU A 46 -10.68 -2.96 14.65
CA GLU A 46 -10.83 -1.67 15.32
C GLU A 46 -12.14 -0.97 14.93
N ILE A 47 -12.74 -1.34 13.81
CA ILE A 47 -14.01 -0.80 13.31
C ILE A 47 -15.19 -1.67 13.75
N ALA A 48 -14.98 -2.98 13.84
CA ALA A 48 -16.03 -3.94 14.20
C ALA A 48 -16.66 -3.58 15.56
N GLY A 49 -17.98 -3.51 15.60
CA GLY A 49 -18.73 -3.20 16.81
C GLY A 49 -18.76 -1.73 17.24
N THR A 50 -18.06 -0.82 16.53
CA THR A 50 -18.09 0.63 16.86
C THR A 50 -19.39 1.31 16.45
N GLY A 51 -20.11 0.74 15.49
CA GLY A 51 -21.28 1.37 14.89
C GLY A 51 -20.97 2.51 13.92
N MET A 52 -19.70 2.74 13.60
CA MET A 52 -19.29 3.75 12.61
C MET A 52 -19.98 3.53 11.26
N LYS A 53 -20.47 4.60 10.68
CA LYS A 53 -21.04 4.60 9.34
C LYS A 53 -19.93 4.65 8.28
N PRO A 54 -20.18 4.17 7.05
CA PRO A 54 -19.16 4.20 5.98
C PRO A 54 -18.50 5.57 5.78
N TYR A 55 -19.28 6.66 5.84
CA TYR A 55 -18.74 8.01 5.67
C TYR A 55 -17.80 8.42 6.82
N GLU A 56 -18.05 7.96 8.07
CA GLU A 56 -17.19 8.26 9.22
C GLU A 56 -15.86 7.49 9.12
N ILE A 57 -15.90 6.26 8.61
CA ILE A 57 -14.71 5.46 8.32
C ILE A 57 -13.87 6.18 7.26
N VAL A 58 -14.49 6.60 6.16
CA VAL A 58 -13.81 7.32 5.07
C VAL A 58 -13.22 8.64 5.55
N GLU A 59 -14.00 9.46 6.26
CA GLU A 59 -13.53 10.73 6.82
C GLU A 59 -12.29 10.53 7.71
N HIS A 60 -12.27 9.48 8.52
CA HIS A 60 -11.11 9.17 9.34
C HIS A 60 -9.92 8.70 8.50
N GLN A 61 -10.12 7.76 7.61
CA GLN A 61 -9.07 7.08 6.85
C GLN A 61 -8.43 7.97 5.78
N LEU A 62 -9.13 8.98 5.28
CA LEU A 62 -8.59 9.90 4.29
C LEU A 62 -7.73 11.02 4.87
N LYS A 63 -7.65 11.19 6.19
CA LYS A 63 -6.92 12.32 6.82
C LYS A 63 -5.46 12.40 6.36
N GLY A 64 -4.73 11.28 6.42
CA GLY A 64 -3.34 11.22 6.01
C GLY A 64 -3.15 11.52 4.52
N TYR A 65 -3.97 10.89 3.68
CA TYR A 65 -3.94 11.12 2.24
C TYR A 65 -4.24 12.58 1.86
N LEU A 66 -5.28 13.19 2.44
CA LEU A 66 -5.64 14.58 2.14
C LEU A 66 -4.56 15.56 2.61
N ALA A 67 -3.99 15.35 3.81
CA ALA A 67 -2.88 16.15 4.32
C ALA A 67 -1.62 15.99 3.45
N ALA A 68 -1.32 14.78 2.98
CA ALA A 68 -0.21 14.53 2.08
C ALA A 68 -0.41 15.22 0.71
N ARG A 69 -1.62 15.17 0.15
CA ARG A 69 -1.94 15.87 -1.11
C ARG A 69 -1.81 17.39 -0.99
N GLU A 70 -2.28 17.97 0.10
CA GLU A 70 -2.16 19.40 0.38
C GLU A 70 -0.67 19.80 0.45
N SER A 71 0.15 19.03 1.17
CA SER A 71 1.58 19.27 1.34
C SER A 71 2.40 19.03 0.06
N ALA A 72 1.94 18.12 -0.81
CA ALA A 72 2.64 17.75 -2.03
C ALA A 72 2.64 18.86 -3.09
N GLY A 73 1.55 19.60 -3.19
CA GLY A 73 1.36 20.59 -4.26
C GLY A 73 1.46 19.93 -5.64
N SER A 74 2.33 20.46 -6.49
CA SER A 74 2.61 19.92 -7.83
C SER A 74 3.91 19.12 -7.92
N ASP A 75 4.69 19.01 -6.85
CA ASP A 75 6.07 18.53 -6.89
C ASP A 75 6.19 17.02 -6.80
N ILE A 76 5.25 16.37 -6.11
CA ILE A 76 5.17 14.92 -5.96
C ILE A 76 3.71 14.49 -6.03
N GLU A 77 3.43 13.37 -6.67
CA GLU A 77 2.07 12.83 -6.76
C GLU A 77 1.76 11.98 -5.52
N VAL A 78 0.54 12.10 -5.01
CA VAL A 78 0.07 11.30 -3.88
C VAL A 78 -1.12 10.47 -4.33
N PHE A 79 -0.99 9.16 -4.23
CA PHE A 79 -2.03 8.20 -4.56
C PHE A 79 -2.67 7.65 -3.29
N LEU A 80 -3.95 7.34 -3.36
CA LEU A 80 -4.69 6.71 -2.28
C LEU A 80 -4.60 5.19 -2.39
N GLY A 81 -4.23 4.55 -1.29
CA GLY A 81 -4.31 3.13 -1.04
C GLY A 81 -4.84 2.86 0.36
N ALA A 82 -4.71 1.64 0.81
CA ALA A 82 -4.96 1.24 2.21
C ALA A 82 -4.14 0.00 2.52
N GLU A 83 -3.72 -0.17 3.77
CA GLU A 83 -3.26 -1.45 4.28
C GLU A 83 -4.35 -2.04 5.17
N ILE A 84 -5.12 -2.99 4.60
CA ILE A 84 -6.24 -3.62 5.29
C ILE A 84 -5.77 -4.84 6.09
N ARG A 85 -6.29 -4.96 7.34
CA ARG A 85 -6.20 -6.17 8.15
C ARG A 85 -7.60 -6.67 8.47
N PHE A 86 -7.85 -7.93 8.11
CA PHE A 86 -9.13 -8.59 8.38
C PHE A 86 -9.27 -8.95 9.85
N THR A 87 -10.52 -9.14 10.31
CA THR A 87 -10.81 -9.46 11.72
C THR A 87 -10.25 -10.82 12.14
N SER A 88 -10.17 -11.76 11.20
CA SER A 88 -9.80 -13.16 11.44
C SER A 88 -8.30 -13.46 11.36
N GLY A 89 -7.44 -12.45 11.07
CA GLY A 89 -6.01 -12.67 10.84
C GLY A 89 -5.11 -11.58 11.39
N TYR A 90 -3.81 -11.79 11.23
CA TYR A 90 -2.78 -10.82 11.57
C TYR A 90 -2.09 -10.27 10.30
N GLU A 91 -2.39 -10.86 9.15
CA GLU A 91 -1.84 -10.52 7.85
C GLU A 91 -2.42 -9.19 7.36
N ASP A 92 -1.57 -8.40 6.73
CA ASP A 92 -1.91 -7.12 6.13
C ASP A 92 -1.90 -7.22 4.60
N TYR A 93 -2.76 -6.39 3.97
CA TYR A 93 -2.92 -6.40 2.52
C TYR A 93 -2.98 -4.97 1.98
N LEU A 94 -2.15 -4.68 0.97
CA LEU A 94 -2.15 -3.40 0.27
C LEU A 94 -3.25 -3.37 -0.79
N LEU A 95 -4.10 -2.37 -0.71
CA LEU A 95 -5.12 -2.07 -1.70
C LEU A 95 -4.61 -0.90 -2.56
N ILE A 96 -4.39 -1.16 -3.84
CA ILE A 96 -3.82 -0.20 -4.79
C ILE A 96 -4.87 0.20 -5.82
N GLY A 97 -4.99 1.50 -6.09
CA GLY A 97 -5.90 2.01 -7.11
C GLY A 97 -7.16 2.66 -6.57
N LEU A 98 -7.22 2.88 -5.26
CA LEU A 98 -8.34 3.56 -4.61
C LEU A 98 -8.39 5.05 -5.02
N ASP A 99 -9.58 5.57 -5.01
CA ASP A 99 -9.95 6.98 -4.90
C ASP A 99 -11.00 7.14 -3.79
N GLU A 100 -11.45 8.34 -3.52
CA GLU A 100 -12.39 8.62 -2.42
C GLU A 100 -13.72 7.86 -2.58
N GLN A 101 -14.23 7.74 -3.82
CA GLN A 101 -15.46 7.02 -4.10
C GLN A 101 -15.29 5.50 -3.91
N LYS A 102 -14.20 4.93 -4.41
CA LYS A 102 -13.88 3.51 -4.26
C LYS A 102 -13.61 3.16 -2.79
N TYR A 103 -12.98 4.09 -2.05
CA TYR A 103 -12.79 3.92 -0.61
C TYR A 103 -14.14 3.89 0.13
N PHE A 104 -15.10 4.72 -0.27
CA PHE A 104 -16.46 4.68 0.28
C PHE A 104 -17.15 3.33 0.01
N GLU A 105 -17.00 2.78 -1.20
CA GLU A 105 -17.54 1.45 -1.53
C GLU A 105 -16.86 0.34 -0.71
N LEU A 106 -15.56 0.43 -0.47
CA LEU A 106 -14.84 -0.47 0.43
C LEU A 106 -15.39 -0.37 1.87
N ALA A 107 -15.55 0.85 2.40
CA ALA A 107 -16.09 1.10 3.74
C ALA A 107 -17.55 0.65 3.90
N ARG A 108 -18.33 0.68 2.81
CA ARG A 108 -19.72 0.21 2.81
C ARG A 108 -19.82 -1.31 2.88
N GLN A 109 -18.87 -2.04 2.34
CA GLN A 109 -18.93 -3.49 2.20
C GLN A 109 -18.06 -4.24 3.23
N LEU A 110 -16.93 -3.66 3.66
CA LEU A 110 -15.97 -4.21 4.62
C LEU A 110 -15.81 -5.74 4.48
N PRO A 111 -15.04 -6.21 3.52
CA PRO A 111 -14.91 -7.65 3.24
C PRO A 111 -14.30 -8.40 4.42
N ASP A 112 -14.70 -9.66 4.62
CA ASP A 112 -14.32 -10.47 5.79
C ASP A 112 -12.97 -11.19 5.64
N ASP A 113 -12.51 -11.38 4.39
CA ASP A 113 -11.33 -12.18 4.05
C ASP A 113 -10.67 -11.69 2.75
N PRO A 114 -9.42 -12.14 2.45
CA PRO A 114 -8.69 -11.69 1.25
C PRO A 114 -9.40 -12.02 -0.06
N LYS A 115 -10.14 -13.13 -0.14
CA LYS A 115 -10.82 -13.56 -1.36
C LYS A 115 -12.02 -12.68 -1.67
N SER A 116 -12.87 -12.42 -0.69
CA SER A 116 -14.00 -11.49 -0.84
C SER A 116 -13.51 -10.06 -1.11
N CYS A 117 -12.38 -9.66 -0.48
CA CYS A 117 -11.74 -8.38 -0.76
C CYS A 117 -11.23 -8.30 -2.20
N ARG A 118 -10.61 -9.35 -2.72
CA ARG A 118 -10.15 -9.39 -4.12
C ARG A 118 -11.30 -9.22 -5.11
N GLU A 119 -12.42 -9.90 -4.89
CA GLU A 119 -13.60 -9.74 -5.77
C GLU A 119 -14.14 -8.30 -5.73
N LEU A 120 -14.17 -7.67 -4.54
CA LEU A 120 -14.52 -6.27 -4.42
C LEU A 120 -13.52 -5.37 -5.15
N MET A 121 -12.20 -5.54 -4.94
CA MET A 121 -11.16 -4.75 -5.61
C MET A 121 -11.25 -4.90 -7.13
N LYS A 122 -11.51 -6.09 -7.63
CA LYS A 122 -11.72 -6.34 -9.06
C LYS A 122 -12.92 -5.56 -9.60
N SER A 123 -14.04 -5.51 -8.87
CA SER A 123 -15.24 -4.76 -9.27
C SER A 123 -15.00 -3.23 -9.28
N LEU A 124 -14.07 -2.74 -8.46
CA LEU A 124 -13.68 -1.35 -8.34
C LEU A 124 -12.48 -0.97 -9.24
N ASP A 125 -12.02 -1.87 -10.09
CA ASP A 125 -10.82 -1.69 -10.92
C ASP A 125 -9.59 -1.33 -10.07
N CYS A 126 -9.39 -2.06 -8.96
CA CYS A 126 -8.27 -1.98 -8.04
C CYS A 126 -7.50 -3.30 -7.98
N LEU A 127 -6.40 -3.33 -7.22
CA LEU A 127 -5.56 -4.52 -7.00
C LEU A 127 -5.35 -4.75 -5.49
N ILE A 128 -5.20 -6.03 -5.12
CA ILE A 128 -4.84 -6.47 -3.77
C ILE A 128 -3.51 -7.22 -3.78
N TYR A 129 -2.59 -6.80 -2.91
CA TYR A 129 -1.30 -7.44 -2.68
C TYR A 129 -1.17 -7.80 -1.20
N GLN A 130 -0.66 -8.98 -0.86
CA GLN A 130 -0.31 -9.23 0.53
C GLN A 130 0.97 -8.48 0.88
N ALA A 131 0.93 -7.68 1.96
CA ALA A 131 2.08 -6.97 2.50
C ALA A 131 2.99 -7.94 3.26
N HIS A 132 4.31 -7.77 3.16
CA HIS A 132 5.35 -8.50 3.93
C HIS A 132 4.95 -9.94 4.36
N PRO A 133 4.57 -10.83 3.41
CA PRO A 133 3.85 -12.09 3.69
C PRO A 133 4.63 -13.13 4.50
N PHE A 134 5.96 -12.98 4.58
CA PHE A 134 6.85 -13.92 5.30
C PHE A 134 7.47 -13.32 6.57
N ARG A 135 7.01 -12.14 7.01
CA ARG A 135 7.42 -11.58 8.30
C ARG A 135 7.10 -12.59 9.41
N PRO A 136 7.97 -12.80 10.42
CA PRO A 136 7.74 -13.78 11.49
C PRO A 136 6.36 -13.67 12.12
N GLY A 137 5.64 -14.79 12.16
CA GLY A 137 4.28 -14.90 12.69
C GLY A 137 3.16 -14.66 11.64
N LEU A 138 3.50 -14.31 10.39
CA LEU A 138 2.54 -14.19 9.30
C LEU A 138 2.60 -15.40 8.37
N THR A 139 1.51 -15.61 7.63
CA THR A 139 1.37 -16.73 6.69
C THR A 139 0.98 -16.21 5.30
N PRO A 140 1.64 -16.68 4.22
CA PRO A 140 1.20 -16.31 2.88
C PRO A 140 -0.24 -16.77 2.62
N ALA A 141 -1.06 -15.86 2.12
CA ALA A 141 -2.42 -16.16 1.71
C ALA A 141 -2.45 -17.05 0.46
N SER A 142 -3.59 -17.69 0.22
CA SER A 142 -3.80 -18.48 -1.00
C SER A 142 -3.61 -17.60 -2.25
N PRO A 143 -2.81 -18.05 -3.25
CA PRO A 143 -2.52 -17.25 -4.44
C PRO A 143 -3.76 -16.82 -5.23
N ASP A 144 -4.85 -17.58 -5.17
CA ASP A 144 -6.13 -17.26 -5.83
C ASP A 144 -6.91 -16.11 -5.13
N ALA A 145 -6.50 -15.73 -3.93
CA ALA A 145 -7.06 -14.60 -3.20
C ALA A 145 -6.34 -13.26 -3.45
N LEU A 146 -5.28 -13.26 -4.29
CA LEU A 146 -4.40 -12.11 -4.48
C LEU A 146 -4.22 -11.76 -5.96
N ASP A 147 -3.90 -10.51 -6.26
CA ASP A 147 -3.33 -10.12 -7.53
C ASP A 147 -1.80 -10.21 -7.51
N GLY A 148 -1.19 -10.03 -6.34
CA GLY A 148 0.24 -10.12 -6.14
C GLY A 148 0.64 -10.11 -4.67
N ILE A 149 1.94 -10.00 -4.41
CA ILE A 149 2.50 -9.83 -3.07
C ILE A 149 3.62 -8.80 -3.06
N GLU A 150 3.86 -8.21 -1.92
CA GLU A 150 5.04 -7.40 -1.66
C GLU A 150 6.23 -8.34 -1.50
N VAL A 151 7.11 -8.37 -2.52
CA VAL A 151 8.30 -9.24 -2.52
C VAL A 151 9.50 -8.57 -1.89
N TYR A 152 9.46 -7.26 -1.77
CA TYR A 152 10.43 -6.48 -1.03
C TYR A 152 9.72 -5.47 -0.13
N ASN A 153 9.86 -5.65 1.18
CA ASN A 153 9.50 -4.69 2.19
C ASN A 153 10.79 -4.10 2.76
N GLY A 154 10.95 -2.79 2.59
CA GLY A 154 12.18 -2.07 2.91
C GLY A 154 12.29 -1.62 4.36
N ASN A 155 11.34 -1.97 5.25
CA ASN A 155 11.37 -1.54 6.64
C ASN A 155 12.57 -2.14 7.39
N PRO A 156 13.58 -1.33 7.78
CA PRO A 156 14.83 -1.86 8.34
C PRO A 156 14.68 -2.45 9.74
N ARG A 157 13.53 -2.25 10.38
CA ARG A 157 13.27 -2.73 11.74
C ARG A 157 12.73 -4.17 11.80
N HIS A 158 12.42 -4.75 10.62
CA HIS A 158 11.82 -6.08 10.52
C HIS A 158 12.54 -6.93 9.49
N ASP A 159 12.79 -8.18 9.82
CA ASP A 159 13.14 -9.17 8.81
C ASP A 159 11.85 -9.63 8.11
N SER A 160 11.63 -9.17 6.90
CA SER A 160 10.45 -9.51 6.10
C SER A 160 10.65 -10.75 5.23
N HIS A 161 11.81 -11.41 5.31
CA HIS A 161 12.17 -12.59 4.51
C HIS A 161 11.86 -12.39 3.01
N ASN A 162 12.33 -11.27 2.47
CA ASN A 162 12.05 -10.82 1.10
C ASN A 162 12.38 -11.87 0.03
N ASP A 163 13.44 -12.65 0.22
CA ASP A 163 13.81 -13.74 -0.69
C ASP A 163 12.73 -14.84 -0.72
N ALA A 164 12.15 -15.19 0.41
CA ALA A 164 11.05 -16.16 0.48
C ALA A 164 9.80 -15.63 -0.23
N ALA A 165 9.49 -14.35 -0.05
CA ALA A 165 8.38 -13.69 -0.74
C ALA A 165 8.57 -13.70 -2.25
N ARG A 166 9.77 -13.37 -2.73
CA ARG A 166 10.11 -13.41 -4.16
C ARG A 166 9.97 -14.82 -4.74
N LEU A 167 10.54 -15.83 -4.07
CA LEU A 167 10.43 -17.23 -4.52
C LEU A 167 8.97 -17.74 -4.55
N PHE A 168 8.17 -17.33 -3.58
CA PHE A 168 6.74 -17.65 -3.56
C PHE A 168 6.00 -17.00 -4.73
N ALA A 169 6.25 -15.71 -5.01
CA ALA A 169 5.64 -15.01 -6.14
C ALA A 169 6.02 -15.66 -7.48
N GLU A 170 7.29 -16.04 -7.65
CA GLU A 170 7.77 -16.74 -8.85
C GLU A 170 7.08 -18.08 -9.05
N ARG A 171 7.00 -18.88 -7.98
CA ARG A 171 6.36 -20.20 -8.01
C ARG A 171 4.88 -20.16 -8.39
N HIS A 172 4.18 -19.13 -7.90
CA HIS A 172 2.72 -19.00 -8.08
C HIS A 172 2.31 -17.99 -9.14
N HIS A 173 3.28 -17.45 -9.91
CA HIS A 173 3.06 -16.46 -10.97
C HIS A 173 2.29 -15.21 -10.49
N LEU A 174 2.51 -14.81 -9.24
CA LEU A 174 1.91 -13.61 -8.67
C LEU A 174 2.64 -12.35 -9.14
N LYS A 175 1.91 -11.25 -9.21
CA LYS A 175 2.52 -9.93 -9.44
C LYS A 175 3.38 -9.56 -8.24
N MET A 176 4.43 -8.76 -8.49
CA MET A 176 5.40 -8.36 -7.49
C MET A 176 5.30 -6.87 -7.21
N LEU A 177 5.48 -6.49 -5.95
CA LEU A 177 5.51 -5.11 -5.48
C LEU A 177 6.68 -4.92 -4.53
N SER A 178 7.16 -3.68 -4.43
CA SER A 178 8.16 -3.26 -3.45
C SER A 178 7.70 -1.97 -2.79
N GLY A 179 7.82 -1.86 -1.46
CA GLY A 179 7.50 -0.68 -0.69
C GLY A 179 8.41 -0.52 0.52
N SER A 180 8.47 0.69 1.09
CA SER A 180 9.29 0.96 2.28
C SER A 180 8.63 0.53 3.58
N ASP A 181 7.29 0.44 3.62
CA ASP A 181 6.52 0.27 4.85
C ASP A 181 6.90 1.36 5.86
N ALA A 182 6.94 2.61 5.35
CA ALA A 182 7.51 3.75 6.04
C ALA A 182 6.60 4.25 7.16
N HIS A 183 7.13 4.24 8.39
CA HIS A 183 6.46 4.74 9.59
C HIS A 183 7.29 5.81 10.31
N ARG A 184 8.60 5.87 10.06
CA ARG A 184 9.58 6.70 10.75
C ARG A 184 10.58 7.27 9.76
N PRO A 185 11.37 8.29 10.16
CA PRO A 185 12.40 8.87 9.27
C PRO A 185 13.40 7.85 8.69
N GLU A 186 13.80 6.88 9.50
CA GLU A 186 14.72 5.82 9.09
C GLU A 186 14.14 4.80 8.11
N ASP A 187 12.83 4.79 7.91
CA ASP A 187 12.16 3.85 7.00
C ASP A 187 11.99 4.43 5.57
N ILE A 188 12.26 5.74 5.39
CA ILE A 188 11.96 6.47 4.16
C ILE A 188 12.82 5.99 2.98
N ALA A 189 12.15 5.73 1.84
CA ALA A 189 12.80 5.52 0.54
C ALA A 189 13.66 4.24 0.43
N HIS A 190 13.41 3.23 1.27
CA HIS A 190 14.07 1.93 1.17
C HIS A 190 13.45 1.02 0.12
N GLY A 191 12.17 1.24 -0.25
CA GLY A 191 11.43 0.44 -1.22
C GLY A 191 10.69 1.27 -2.25
N GLY A 192 10.07 0.59 -3.20
CA GLY A 192 9.28 1.21 -4.25
C GLY A 192 9.48 0.57 -5.62
N ILE A 193 8.91 1.19 -6.63
CA ILE A 193 9.00 0.75 -8.03
C ILE A 193 9.35 1.91 -8.96
N LEU A 194 9.92 1.57 -10.12
CA LEU A 194 10.12 2.54 -11.22
C LEU A 194 8.95 2.44 -12.19
N THR A 195 8.38 3.58 -12.53
CA THR A 195 7.28 3.68 -13.49
C THR A 195 7.58 4.67 -14.61
N PRO A 196 6.94 4.52 -15.79
CA PRO A 196 6.93 5.57 -16.79
C PRO A 196 6.27 6.86 -16.28
N ASP A 197 6.64 8.00 -16.87
CA ASP A 197 6.17 9.33 -16.43
C ASP A 197 4.67 9.56 -16.66
N TRP A 198 4.01 8.73 -17.49
CA TRP A 198 2.55 8.77 -17.68
C TRP A 198 1.74 8.23 -16.50
N VAL A 199 2.38 7.52 -15.55
CA VAL A 199 1.71 7.02 -14.33
C VAL A 199 1.51 8.18 -13.36
N ARG A 200 0.39 8.91 -13.53
CA ARG A 200 0.08 10.14 -12.78
C ARG A 200 -1.22 10.09 -11.99
N SER A 201 -1.80 8.90 -11.84
CA SER A 201 -3.02 8.68 -11.05
C SER A 201 -3.05 7.25 -10.51
N SER A 202 -3.91 7.00 -9.50
CA SER A 202 -4.14 5.65 -8.96
C SER A 202 -4.57 4.67 -10.06
N SER A 203 -5.44 5.09 -10.98
CA SER A 203 -5.89 4.24 -12.11
C SER A 203 -4.77 3.96 -13.11
N ALA A 204 -3.90 4.94 -13.38
CA ALA A 204 -2.73 4.75 -14.23
C ALA A 204 -1.73 3.77 -13.59
N LEU A 205 -1.56 3.82 -12.26
CA LEU A 205 -0.73 2.87 -11.52
C LEU A 205 -1.29 1.44 -11.62
N VAL A 206 -2.61 1.27 -11.44
CA VAL A 206 -3.28 -0.04 -11.61
C VAL A 206 -3.04 -0.60 -13.02
N ARG A 207 -3.24 0.24 -14.06
CA ARG A 207 -2.99 -0.16 -15.45
C ARG A 207 -1.54 -0.62 -15.62
N PHE A 208 -0.57 0.16 -15.16
CA PHE A 208 0.85 -0.18 -15.24
C PHE A 208 1.16 -1.51 -14.56
N LEU A 209 0.67 -1.74 -13.32
CA LEU A 209 0.90 -2.97 -12.56
C LEU A 209 0.22 -4.20 -13.19
N ARG A 210 -0.88 -4.02 -13.94
CA ARG A 210 -1.48 -5.11 -14.71
C ARG A 210 -0.65 -5.51 -15.93
N GLU A 211 -0.10 -4.53 -16.63
CA GLU A 211 0.71 -4.71 -17.84
C GLU A 211 2.15 -5.12 -17.47
N THR A 212 2.62 -4.80 -16.26
CA THR A 212 4.00 -5.04 -15.79
C THR A 212 3.97 -5.82 -14.46
N PRO A 213 3.79 -7.14 -14.51
CA PRO A 213 3.66 -7.97 -13.29
C PRO A 213 4.94 -8.03 -12.45
N ARG A 214 6.08 -7.66 -13.01
CA ARG A 214 7.40 -7.55 -12.36
C ARG A 214 8.03 -6.21 -12.71
N PRO A 215 7.63 -5.11 -12.07
CA PRO A 215 8.23 -3.81 -12.31
C PRO A 215 9.69 -3.78 -11.85
N HIS A 216 10.48 -2.87 -12.39
CA HIS A 216 11.78 -2.56 -11.80
C HIS A 216 11.56 -2.03 -10.38
N MET A 217 12.27 -2.60 -9.43
CA MET A 217 12.08 -2.33 -8.01
C MET A 217 13.18 -1.42 -7.48
N ILE A 218 12.86 -0.71 -6.44
CA ILE A 218 13.81 -0.04 -5.56
C ILE A 218 14.00 -0.98 -4.38
N ILE A 219 15.24 -1.34 -4.11
CA ILE A 219 15.65 -2.24 -3.05
C ILE A 219 16.75 -1.54 -2.26
N ASP A 220 16.51 -1.27 -1.00
CA ASP A 220 17.43 -0.55 -0.11
C ASP A 220 17.93 0.78 -0.71
N GLY A 221 17.00 1.49 -1.36
CA GLY A 221 17.26 2.76 -2.04
C GLY A 221 17.92 2.66 -3.42
N ALA A 222 18.38 1.47 -3.84
CA ALA A 222 18.97 1.24 -5.16
C ALA A 222 17.95 0.72 -6.18
N GLU A 223 18.18 1.01 -7.47
CA GLU A 223 17.30 0.56 -8.59
C GLU A 223 17.78 -0.80 -9.12
N PHE A 224 16.84 -1.78 -9.26
CA PHE A 224 17.08 -3.13 -9.75
C PHE A 224 16.07 -3.57 -10.80
#